data_3964e81d9746b145f609a73b4474429e
#
_entry.id   3964e81d9746b145f609a73b4474429e
#
_cell.length_a   1.000
_cell.length_b   1.000
_cell.length_c   1.000
_cell.angle_alpha   90.00
_cell.angle_beta   90.00
_cell.angle_gamma   90.00
#
_symmetry.space_group_name_H-M   'P 1'
#
loop_
_entity.id
_entity.type
_entity.pdbx_description
1 polymer ?
#
loop_
_entity_poly.entity_id
_entity_poly.type
_entity_poly.pdbx_seq_one_letter_code
_entity_poly.pdbx_strand_id
1 'polypeptide(L)'
;VRANVGGQHSAPLTLDSVDFAQMAQWLSRGDWAEISVALQNRAKVLEASGAQCIALCTNTMHKVFDEIATSVNVPMLHIATPTIAALQAAGLTKVAFLGTRYSMEDGFLDVYFNERGIRLMMPDLAGRDAVHSIIFDELVCGVVTDTSRVIYQRVIADLVEQGAQAVVLGCTEICLLLSNGDVAVPMFDTASLHIQALGAFTVDGIFPSNPIDSNTSNTD
;
A
#
# COMPACT_ATOMS: atom_id res chain seq x y z
N VAL A 1 1.88 17.81 -5.92
CA VAL A 1 2.33 19.22 -5.71
C VAL A 1 1.83 20.13 -6.83
N ARG A 2 2.23 19.91 -8.09
CA ARG A 2 1.84 20.79 -9.20
C ARG A 2 0.31 20.95 -9.34
N ALA A 3 -0.46 19.90 -9.13
CA ALA A 3 -1.92 19.95 -9.17
C ALA A 3 -2.51 20.84 -8.06
N ASN A 4 -1.83 20.97 -6.92
CA ASN A 4 -2.32 21.72 -5.76
C ASN A 4 -1.86 23.17 -5.76
N VAL A 5 -0.60 23.46 -6.15
CA VAL A 5 -0.02 24.80 -6.10
C VAL A 5 0.22 25.43 -7.47
N GLY A 6 0.06 24.69 -8.55
CA GLY A 6 0.21 25.14 -9.93
C GLY A 6 1.66 25.41 -10.35
N GLY A 7 1.82 26.11 -11.50
CA GLY A 7 3.12 26.55 -11.97
C GLY A 7 4.12 25.44 -12.28
N GLN A 8 5.38 25.68 -11.93
CA GLN A 8 6.50 24.73 -12.14
C GLN A 8 6.91 24.02 -10.84
N HIS A 9 6.08 24.06 -9.80
CA HIS A 9 6.40 23.44 -8.50
C HIS A 9 6.44 21.92 -8.58
N SER A 10 7.44 21.33 -7.92
CA SER A 10 7.63 19.89 -7.68
C SER A 10 7.96 19.65 -6.22
N ALA A 11 7.77 18.43 -5.74
CA ALA A 11 8.23 18.05 -4.41
C ALA A 11 9.77 17.90 -4.43
N PRO A 12 10.48 18.45 -3.44
CA PRO A 12 11.82 17.98 -3.16
C PRO A 12 11.76 16.51 -2.75
N LEU A 13 12.50 15.63 -3.43
CA LEU A 13 12.44 14.19 -3.23
C LEU A 13 13.85 13.62 -3.16
N THR A 14 14.11 12.79 -2.15
CA THR A 14 15.24 11.88 -2.09
C THR A 14 14.72 10.45 -2.22
N LEU A 15 15.23 9.69 -3.17
CA LEU A 15 14.90 8.28 -3.38
C LEU A 15 16.07 7.41 -2.92
N ASP A 16 15.80 6.48 -2.01
CA ASP A 16 16.71 5.41 -1.66
C ASP A 16 16.12 4.09 -2.18
N SER A 17 16.81 3.45 -3.11
CA SER A 17 16.36 2.20 -3.74
C SER A 17 17.19 1.04 -3.20
N VAL A 18 16.49 -0.03 -2.79
CA VAL A 18 17.10 -1.29 -2.36
C VAL A 18 17.15 -2.29 -3.52
N ASP A 19 18.08 -3.25 -3.47
CA ASP A 19 18.11 -4.35 -4.42
C ASP A 19 16.94 -5.29 -4.18
N PHE A 20 16.02 -5.36 -5.15
CA PHE A 20 14.83 -6.21 -5.06
C PHE A 20 15.17 -7.70 -4.98
N ALA A 21 16.23 -8.16 -5.64
CA ALA A 21 16.63 -9.56 -5.59
C ALA A 21 16.98 -10.00 -4.14
N GLN A 22 17.66 -9.12 -3.40
CA GLN A 22 17.98 -9.35 -1.99
C GLN A 22 16.70 -9.38 -1.13
N MET A 23 15.78 -8.43 -1.36
CA MET A 23 14.49 -8.40 -0.64
C MET A 23 13.66 -9.65 -0.94
N ALA A 24 13.56 -10.08 -2.20
CA ALA A 24 12.85 -11.28 -2.62
C ALA A 24 13.44 -12.55 -1.97
N GLN A 25 14.76 -12.63 -1.84
CA GLN A 25 15.43 -13.74 -1.18
C GLN A 25 15.08 -13.79 0.32
N TRP A 26 15.08 -12.68 1.03
CA TRP A 26 14.67 -12.64 2.44
C TRP A 26 13.18 -12.95 2.60
N LEU A 27 12.33 -12.41 1.74
CA LEU A 27 10.89 -12.70 1.73
C LEU A 27 10.63 -14.20 1.57
N SER A 28 11.29 -14.87 0.62
CA SER A 28 11.10 -16.31 0.36
C SER A 28 11.51 -17.19 1.53
N ARG A 29 12.40 -16.73 2.41
CA ARG A 29 12.85 -17.41 3.61
C ARG A 29 12.08 -17.02 4.88
N GLY A 30 11.26 -15.96 4.81
CA GLY A 30 10.61 -15.37 5.97
C GLY A 30 11.56 -14.60 6.89
N ASP A 31 12.70 -14.12 6.37
CA ASP A 31 13.75 -13.41 7.11
C ASP A 31 13.35 -11.95 7.41
N TRP A 32 12.20 -11.76 8.06
CA TRP A 32 11.63 -10.44 8.34
C TRP A 32 12.51 -9.56 9.22
N ALA A 33 13.31 -10.16 10.09
CA ALA A 33 14.27 -9.45 10.92
C ALA A 33 15.36 -8.77 10.07
N GLU A 34 15.88 -9.45 9.05
CA GLU A 34 16.87 -8.88 8.13
C GLU A 34 16.27 -7.76 7.29
N ILE A 35 15.03 -7.95 6.80
CA ILE A 35 14.28 -6.92 6.08
C ILE A 35 14.10 -5.68 6.97
N SER A 36 13.67 -5.86 8.22
CA SER A 36 13.46 -4.79 9.18
C SER A 36 14.75 -3.99 9.41
N VAL A 37 15.84 -4.65 9.73
CA VAL A 37 17.15 -4.02 9.97
C VAL A 37 17.63 -3.25 8.73
N ALA A 38 17.53 -3.86 7.55
CA ALA A 38 17.95 -3.21 6.30
C ALA A 38 17.15 -1.92 6.05
N LEU A 39 15.81 -1.97 6.19
CA LEU A 39 14.95 -0.81 5.95
C LEU A 39 15.08 0.27 7.02
N GLN A 40 15.27 -0.09 8.31
CA GLN A 40 15.61 0.86 9.38
C GLN A 40 16.89 1.64 9.06
N ASN A 41 17.94 0.95 8.59
CA ASN A 41 19.19 1.60 8.23
C ASN A 41 19.01 2.59 7.07
N ARG A 42 18.17 2.25 6.08
CA ARG A 42 17.84 3.15 4.97
C ARG A 42 17.02 4.36 5.44
N ALA A 43 16.06 4.15 6.32
CA ALA A 43 15.27 5.23 6.92
C ALA A 43 16.16 6.23 7.66
N LYS A 44 17.12 5.74 8.46
CA LYS A 44 18.10 6.59 9.16
C LYS A 44 18.99 7.38 8.21
N VAL A 45 19.38 6.80 7.07
CA VAL A 45 20.16 7.51 6.04
C VAL A 45 19.32 8.64 5.43
N LEU A 46 18.05 8.39 5.12
CA LEU A 46 17.14 9.41 4.60
C LEU A 46 16.93 10.55 5.64
N GLU A 47 16.69 10.22 6.91
CA GLU A 47 16.58 11.21 7.98
C GLU A 47 17.85 12.04 8.09
N ALA A 48 19.02 11.42 8.11
CA ALA A 48 20.31 12.11 8.19
C ALA A 48 20.58 13.00 6.96
N SER A 49 19.97 12.70 5.81
CA SER A 49 20.03 13.53 4.60
C SER A 49 19.09 14.75 4.64
N GLY A 50 18.30 14.91 5.70
CA GLY A 50 17.38 16.03 5.89
C GLY A 50 15.95 15.77 5.43
N ALA A 51 15.55 14.50 5.23
CA ALA A 51 14.16 14.18 4.97
C ALA A 51 13.27 14.65 6.12
N GLN A 52 12.15 15.29 5.79
CA GLN A 52 11.15 15.77 6.75
C GLN A 52 10.01 14.77 6.96
N CYS A 53 9.88 13.81 6.07
CA CYS A 53 9.06 12.61 6.20
C CYS A 53 9.66 11.47 5.38
N ILE A 54 9.30 10.25 5.73
CA ILE A 54 9.75 9.04 5.01
C ILE A 54 8.53 8.21 4.64
N ALA A 55 8.58 7.58 3.48
CA ALA A 55 7.54 6.69 3.01
C ALA A 55 8.12 5.39 2.45
N LEU A 56 7.45 4.27 2.74
CA LEU A 56 7.70 2.99 2.11
C LEU A 56 6.81 2.85 0.87
N CYS A 57 7.42 2.82 -0.31
CA CYS A 57 6.69 2.72 -1.58
C CYS A 57 6.36 1.26 -1.95
N THR A 58 5.86 0.48 -1.00
CA THR A 58 5.51 -0.93 -1.16
C THR A 58 4.51 -1.35 -0.09
N ASN A 59 3.53 -2.22 -0.43
CA ASN A 59 2.60 -2.73 0.58
C ASN A 59 3.23 -3.80 1.48
N THR A 60 3.96 -4.74 0.91
CA THR A 60 4.48 -5.93 1.62
C THR A 60 5.37 -5.57 2.81
N MET A 61 6.25 -4.57 2.64
CA MET A 61 7.19 -4.19 3.71
C MET A 61 6.53 -3.45 4.88
N HIS A 62 5.25 -3.07 4.76
CA HIS A 62 4.48 -2.53 5.88
C HIS A 62 4.25 -3.54 7.02
N LYS A 63 4.58 -4.81 6.81
CA LYS A 63 4.64 -5.80 7.90
C LYS A 63 5.66 -5.43 8.99
N VAL A 64 6.71 -4.71 8.63
CA VAL A 64 7.75 -4.21 9.55
C VAL A 64 7.73 -2.68 9.68
N PHE A 65 6.57 -2.07 9.39
CA PHE A 65 6.44 -0.61 9.39
C PHE A 65 6.73 0.01 10.77
N ASP A 66 6.21 -0.55 11.83
CA ASP A 66 6.33 0.00 13.18
C ASP A 66 7.79 0.01 13.66
N GLU A 67 8.54 -1.04 13.36
CA GLU A 67 9.97 -1.12 13.68
C GLU A 67 10.77 -0.06 12.92
N ILE A 68 10.40 0.20 11.66
CA ILE A 68 11.06 1.24 10.87
C ILE A 68 10.67 2.62 11.40
N ALA A 69 9.40 2.87 11.63
CA ALA A 69 8.88 4.15 12.09
C ALA A 69 9.47 4.54 13.47
N THR A 70 9.63 3.57 14.37
CA THR A 70 10.25 3.82 15.69
C THR A 70 11.77 4.03 15.62
N SER A 71 12.41 3.71 14.50
CA SER A 71 13.86 3.86 14.34
C SER A 71 14.29 5.26 13.90
N VAL A 72 13.37 6.14 13.54
CA VAL A 72 13.57 7.53 13.09
C VAL A 72 12.67 8.50 13.86
N ASN A 73 13.01 9.80 13.84
CA ASN A 73 12.23 10.85 14.52
C ASN A 73 11.29 11.59 13.56
N VAL A 74 11.53 11.49 12.26
CA VAL A 74 10.64 12.09 11.25
C VAL A 74 9.39 11.24 11.05
N PRO A 75 8.24 11.85 10.76
CA PRO A 75 7.01 11.12 10.57
C PRO A 75 7.06 10.19 9.36
N MET A 76 6.38 9.05 9.47
CA MET A 76 6.17 8.11 8.39
C MET A 76 4.67 7.90 8.14
N LEU A 77 4.25 7.89 6.88
CA LEU A 77 2.86 7.64 6.50
C LEU A 77 2.69 6.17 6.10
N HIS A 78 1.83 5.45 6.84
CA HIS A 78 1.47 4.09 6.50
C HIS A 78 0.62 4.06 5.21
N ILE A 79 0.96 3.18 4.24
CA ILE A 79 0.32 3.14 2.90
C ILE A 79 -1.21 2.88 2.96
N ALA A 80 -1.68 2.15 3.96
CA ALA A 80 -3.10 1.88 4.12
C ALA A 80 -3.88 3.09 4.65
N THR A 81 -3.26 4.05 5.35
CA THR A 81 -3.96 5.20 5.95
C THR A 81 -4.75 6.01 4.93
N PRO A 82 -4.18 6.52 3.82
CA PRO A 82 -4.95 7.25 2.82
C PRO A 82 -5.97 6.38 2.08
N THR A 83 -5.70 5.08 1.94
CA THR A 83 -6.65 4.14 1.33
C THR A 83 -7.89 3.97 2.21
N ILE A 84 -7.71 3.80 3.51
CA ILE A 84 -8.80 3.70 4.48
C ILE A 84 -9.61 4.98 4.51
N ALA A 85 -8.95 6.14 4.54
CA ALA A 85 -9.64 7.44 4.50
C ALA A 85 -10.51 7.60 3.25
N ALA A 86 -10.00 7.19 2.08
CA ALA A 86 -10.76 7.21 0.83
C ALA A 86 -11.96 6.25 0.84
N LEU A 87 -11.79 5.04 1.37
CA LEU A 87 -12.88 4.07 1.51
C LEU A 87 -13.97 4.57 2.48
N GLN A 88 -13.58 5.13 3.61
CA GLN A 88 -14.50 5.72 4.60
C GLN A 88 -15.26 6.91 4.01
N ALA A 89 -14.58 7.80 3.28
CA ALA A 89 -15.22 8.91 2.59
C ALA A 89 -16.26 8.46 1.55
N ALA A 90 -16.05 7.29 0.94
CA ALA A 90 -16.99 6.66 0.01
C ALA A 90 -18.08 5.81 0.71
N GLY A 91 -18.07 5.68 2.05
CA GLY A 91 -19.01 4.86 2.81
C GLY A 91 -18.84 3.34 2.62
N LEU A 92 -17.65 2.90 2.22
CA LEU A 92 -17.35 1.50 1.90
C LEU A 92 -16.69 0.82 3.10
N THR A 93 -17.20 -0.36 3.47
CA THR A 93 -16.77 -1.09 4.68
C THR A 93 -16.34 -2.53 4.40
N LYS A 94 -16.62 -3.06 3.22
CA LYS A 94 -16.31 -4.44 2.83
C LYS A 94 -15.72 -4.44 1.43
N VAL A 95 -14.41 -4.69 1.32
CA VAL A 95 -13.68 -4.50 0.07
C VAL A 95 -12.80 -5.71 -0.26
N ALA A 96 -12.71 -6.04 -1.54
CA ALA A 96 -11.74 -7.01 -2.03
C ALA A 96 -10.32 -6.43 -1.88
N PHE A 97 -9.36 -7.25 -1.54
CA PHE A 97 -7.94 -6.87 -1.50
C PHE A 97 -7.12 -7.84 -2.34
N LEU A 98 -6.37 -7.31 -3.30
CA LEU A 98 -5.44 -8.06 -4.14
C LEU A 98 -4.02 -7.54 -3.96
N GLY A 99 -3.09 -8.43 -3.71
CA GLY A 99 -1.69 -8.09 -3.48
C GLY A 99 -0.80 -9.32 -3.54
N THR A 100 0.42 -9.20 -3.04
CA THR A 100 1.30 -10.37 -2.89
C THR A 100 0.71 -11.35 -1.87
N ARG A 101 1.13 -12.62 -1.89
CA ARG A 101 0.75 -13.60 -0.88
C ARG A 101 1.02 -13.08 0.53
N TYR A 102 2.17 -12.46 0.76
CA TYR A 102 2.54 -11.87 2.05
C TYR A 102 1.53 -10.81 2.53
N SER A 103 1.05 -9.96 1.62
CA SER A 103 0.06 -8.92 1.95
C SER A 103 -1.33 -9.50 2.18
N MET A 104 -1.68 -10.63 1.53
CA MET A 104 -2.99 -11.26 1.64
C MET A 104 -3.10 -12.26 2.80
N GLU A 105 -2.00 -12.90 3.21
CA GLU A 105 -2.04 -14.04 4.15
C GLU A 105 -1.45 -13.74 5.53
N ASP A 106 -0.49 -12.81 5.65
CA ASP A 106 0.21 -12.54 6.91
C ASP A 106 -0.62 -11.72 7.93
N GLY A 107 -1.79 -11.23 7.54
CA GLY A 107 -2.78 -10.61 8.42
C GLY A 107 -2.48 -9.18 8.89
N PHE A 108 -1.28 -8.65 8.70
CA PHE A 108 -0.91 -7.31 9.20
C PHE A 108 -1.76 -6.18 8.58
N LEU A 109 -2.10 -6.26 7.30
CA LEU A 109 -3.01 -5.31 6.67
C LEU A 109 -4.45 -5.54 7.11
N ASP A 110 -4.89 -6.80 7.23
CA ASP A 110 -6.24 -7.13 7.68
C ASP A 110 -6.52 -6.54 9.06
N VAL A 111 -5.60 -6.70 10.01
CA VAL A 111 -5.68 -6.07 11.34
C VAL A 111 -5.77 -4.55 11.21
N TYR A 112 -4.89 -3.93 10.44
CA TYR A 112 -4.83 -2.47 10.29
C TYR A 112 -6.11 -1.87 9.69
N PHE A 113 -6.73 -2.54 8.70
CA PHE A 113 -7.99 -2.14 8.10
C PHE A 113 -9.20 -2.41 9.01
N ASN A 114 -9.25 -3.59 9.66
CA ASN A 114 -10.35 -3.97 10.55
C ASN A 114 -10.48 -3.05 11.76
N GLU A 115 -9.38 -2.66 12.40
CA GLU A 115 -9.38 -1.69 13.50
C GLU A 115 -10.00 -0.34 13.12
N ARG A 116 -10.05 -0.06 11.82
CA ARG A 116 -10.62 1.18 11.24
C ARG A 116 -11.97 0.98 10.56
N GLY A 117 -12.61 -0.15 10.84
CA GLY A 117 -13.96 -0.47 10.36
C GLY A 117 -14.04 -0.93 8.90
N ILE A 118 -12.94 -1.27 8.28
CA ILE A 118 -12.90 -1.81 6.91
C ILE A 118 -12.55 -3.30 6.94
N ARG A 119 -13.45 -4.13 6.45
CA ARG A 119 -13.22 -5.57 6.30
C ARG A 119 -12.60 -5.86 4.94
N LEU A 120 -11.41 -6.45 4.94
CA LEU A 120 -10.79 -6.98 3.73
C LEU A 120 -11.36 -8.36 3.38
N MET A 121 -11.62 -8.58 2.10
CA MET A 121 -11.99 -9.86 1.53
C MET A 121 -10.87 -10.33 0.63
N MET A 122 -10.25 -11.44 1.00
CA MET A 122 -9.17 -12.06 0.24
C MET A 122 -9.74 -13.11 -0.71
N PRO A 123 -9.12 -13.33 -1.89
CA PRO A 123 -9.47 -14.46 -2.74
C PRO A 123 -9.29 -15.80 -2.01
N ASP A 124 -9.89 -16.85 -2.53
CA ASP A 124 -9.57 -18.23 -2.13
C ASP A 124 -8.10 -18.58 -2.44
N LEU A 125 -7.66 -19.76 -2.05
CA LEU A 125 -6.27 -20.16 -2.22
C LEU A 125 -5.83 -20.11 -3.69
N ALA A 126 -6.66 -20.61 -4.60
CA ALA A 126 -6.34 -20.63 -6.02
C ALA A 126 -6.25 -19.21 -6.61
N GLY A 127 -7.16 -18.32 -6.19
CA GLY A 127 -7.13 -16.91 -6.57
C GLY A 127 -5.90 -16.18 -6.02
N ARG A 128 -5.52 -16.42 -4.75
CA ARG A 128 -4.30 -15.83 -4.16
C ARG A 128 -3.04 -16.30 -4.88
N ASP A 129 -2.96 -17.60 -5.21
CA ASP A 129 -1.83 -18.15 -5.95
C ASP A 129 -1.73 -17.53 -7.35
N ALA A 130 -2.84 -17.43 -8.07
CA ALA A 130 -2.87 -16.82 -9.40
C ALA A 130 -2.45 -15.33 -9.35
N VAL A 131 -3.01 -14.55 -8.42
CA VAL A 131 -2.66 -13.13 -8.23
C VAL A 131 -1.18 -12.97 -7.92
N HIS A 132 -0.66 -13.78 -6.99
CA HIS A 132 0.75 -13.73 -6.58
C HIS A 132 1.70 -14.07 -7.72
N SER A 133 1.44 -15.18 -8.45
CA SER A 133 2.28 -15.60 -9.58
C SER A 133 2.31 -14.54 -10.70
N ILE A 134 1.16 -13.97 -11.05
CA ILE A 134 1.10 -12.91 -12.06
C ILE A 134 1.93 -11.68 -11.60
N ILE A 135 1.88 -11.30 -10.32
CA ILE A 135 2.71 -10.20 -9.82
C ILE A 135 4.19 -10.51 -10.02
N PHE A 136 4.68 -11.67 -9.58
CA PHE A 136 6.11 -11.98 -9.55
C PHE A 136 6.67 -12.45 -10.90
N ASP A 137 5.89 -13.21 -11.67
CA ASP A 137 6.36 -13.82 -12.90
C ASP A 137 6.14 -12.91 -14.12
N GLU A 138 5.19 -11.96 -14.05
CA GLU A 138 4.81 -11.10 -15.16
C GLU A 138 5.00 -9.61 -14.82
N LEU A 139 4.21 -9.05 -13.88
CA LEU A 139 4.11 -7.60 -13.69
C LEU A 139 5.42 -6.97 -13.21
N VAL A 140 6.15 -7.61 -12.28
CA VAL A 140 7.49 -7.15 -11.83
C VAL A 140 8.50 -7.15 -12.98
N CYS A 141 8.32 -8.04 -13.96
CA CYS A 141 9.13 -8.11 -15.17
C CYS A 141 8.65 -7.16 -16.28
N GLY A 142 7.62 -6.35 -16.02
CA GLY A 142 7.04 -5.45 -17.02
C GLY A 142 6.17 -6.15 -18.07
N VAL A 143 5.79 -7.41 -17.84
CA VAL A 143 4.95 -8.18 -18.75
C VAL A 143 3.48 -7.97 -18.34
N VAL A 144 2.67 -7.49 -19.28
CA VAL A 144 1.23 -7.25 -19.12
C VAL A 144 0.49 -8.01 -20.21
N THR A 145 -0.38 -8.94 -19.83
CA THR A 145 -1.12 -9.78 -20.78
C THR A 145 -2.63 -9.67 -20.59
N ASP A 146 -3.39 -9.84 -21.67
CA ASP A 146 -4.86 -9.91 -21.58
C ASP A 146 -5.33 -11.16 -20.83
N THR A 147 -4.57 -12.25 -20.90
CA THR A 147 -4.86 -13.46 -20.13
C THR A 147 -4.83 -13.18 -18.63
N SER A 148 -3.79 -12.52 -18.15
CA SER A 148 -3.64 -12.16 -16.74
C SER A 148 -4.70 -11.14 -16.30
N ARG A 149 -5.09 -10.21 -17.19
CA ARG A 149 -6.20 -9.30 -16.94
C ARG A 149 -7.52 -10.04 -16.72
N VAL A 150 -7.85 -11.00 -17.58
CA VAL A 150 -9.07 -11.82 -17.44
C VAL A 150 -9.07 -12.63 -16.13
N ILE A 151 -7.91 -13.15 -15.70
CA ILE A 151 -7.80 -13.85 -14.42
C ILE A 151 -8.11 -12.89 -13.26
N TYR A 152 -7.53 -11.71 -13.25
CA TYR A 152 -7.80 -10.69 -12.21
C TYR A 152 -9.27 -10.27 -12.20
N GLN A 153 -9.87 -10.04 -13.36
CA GLN A 153 -11.29 -9.71 -13.50
C GLN A 153 -12.18 -10.79 -12.89
N ARG A 154 -11.88 -12.08 -13.14
CA ARG A 154 -12.61 -13.20 -12.55
C ARG A 154 -12.47 -13.23 -11.03
N VAL A 155 -11.26 -13.15 -10.51
CA VAL A 155 -11.00 -13.13 -9.06
C VAL A 155 -11.75 -11.99 -8.37
N ILE A 156 -11.78 -10.81 -8.99
CA ILE A 156 -12.52 -9.67 -8.46
C ILE A 156 -14.03 -9.92 -8.54
N ALA A 157 -14.54 -10.46 -9.64
CA ALA A 157 -15.96 -10.76 -9.80
C ALA A 157 -16.45 -11.75 -8.73
N ASP A 158 -15.68 -12.81 -8.46
CA ASP A 158 -15.99 -13.80 -7.42
C ASP A 158 -16.09 -13.14 -6.02
N LEU A 159 -15.22 -12.17 -5.71
CA LEU A 159 -15.28 -11.41 -4.45
C LEU A 159 -16.46 -10.43 -4.42
N VAL A 160 -16.82 -9.84 -5.55
CA VAL A 160 -18.00 -8.97 -5.66
C VAL A 160 -19.28 -9.77 -5.47
N GLU A 161 -19.38 -10.98 -6.01
CA GLU A 161 -20.52 -11.89 -5.76
C GLU A 161 -20.64 -12.26 -4.28
N GLN A 162 -19.50 -12.33 -3.55
CA GLN A 162 -19.46 -12.53 -2.10
C GLN A 162 -19.76 -11.24 -1.30
N GLY A 163 -19.98 -10.12 -1.99
CA GLY A 163 -20.41 -8.84 -1.42
C GLY A 163 -19.30 -7.82 -1.21
N ALA A 164 -18.17 -7.92 -1.90
CA ALA A 164 -17.20 -6.84 -1.94
C ALA A 164 -17.78 -5.62 -2.69
N GLN A 165 -17.68 -4.45 -2.07
CA GLN A 165 -18.24 -3.19 -2.58
C GLN A 165 -17.23 -2.43 -3.46
N ALA A 166 -15.96 -2.74 -3.35
CA ALA A 166 -14.85 -2.15 -4.07
C ALA A 166 -13.67 -3.13 -4.10
N VAL A 167 -12.63 -2.81 -4.85
CA VAL A 167 -11.35 -3.52 -4.82
C VAL A 167 -10.19 -2.59 -4.46
N VAL A 168 -9.35 -3.03 -3.54
CA VAL A 168 -8.08 -2.37 -3.17
C VAL A 168 -6.94 -3.07 -3.93
N LEU A 169 -6.20 -2.30 -4.71
CA LEU A 169 -5.00 -2.75 -5.41
C LEU A 169 -3.81 -2.62 -4.46
N GLY A 170 -3.52 -3.70 -3.74
CA GLY A 170 -2.49 -3.78 -2.70
C GLY A 170 -1.11 -4.19 -3.21
N CYS A 171 -0.83 -3.94 -4.48
CA CYS A 171 0.48 -4.06 -5.09
C CYS A 171 0.65 -2.96 -6.13
N THR A 172 1.82 -2.33 -6.16
CA THR A 172 2.12 -1.17 -7.01
C THR A 172 2.07 -1.47 -8.50
N GLU A 173 2.19 -2.73 -8.88
CA GLU A 173 2.21 -3.19 -10.27
C GLU A 173 0.82 -3.52 -10.82
N ILE A 174 -0.20 -3.75 -9.97
CA ILE A 174 -1.54 -4.14 -10.43
C ILE A 174 -2.18 -3.05 -11.30
N CYS A 175 -1.89 -1.78 -11.02
CA CYS A 175 -2.36 -0.65 -11.82
C CYS A 175 -1.80 -0.64 -13.27
N LEU A 176 -0.76 -1.42 -13.57
CA LEU A 176 -0.28 -1.64 -14.94
C LEU A 176 -1.21 -2.59 -15.72
N LEU A 177 -1.85 -3.50 -15.00
CA LEU A 177 -2.72 -4.53 -15.58
C LEU A 177 -4.17 -4.07 -15.66
N LEU A 178 -4.69 -3.41 -14.61
CA LEU A 178 -6.08 -3.01 -14.48
C LEU A 178 -6.24 -1.49 -14.60
N SER A 179 -7.24 -1.06 -15.35
CA SER A 179 -7.64 0.33 -15.54
C SER A 179 -9.11 0.54 -15.15
N ASN A 180 -9.51 1.79 -14.98
CA ASN A 180 -10.91 2.13 -14.72
C ASN A 180 -11.81 1.59 -15.85
N GLY A 181 -12.82 0.81 -15.47
CA GLY A 181 -13.74 0.15 -16.40
C GLY A 181 -13.45 -1.33 -16.65
N ASP A 182 -12.30 -1.85 -16.21
CA ASP A 182 -12.00 -3.29 -16.31
C ASP A 182 -12.82 -4.14 -15.34
N VAL A 183 -13.34 -3.54 -14.27
CA VAL A 183 -14.16 -4.21 -13.24
C VAL A 183 -15.41 -3.40 -12.90
N ALA A 184 -16.43 -4.06 -12.35
CA ALA A 184 -17.75 -3.47 -12.11
C ALA A 184 -17.82 -2.61 -10.84
N VAL A 185 -16.79 -2.62 -9.99
CA VAL A 185 -16.76 -1.91 -8.71
C VAL A 185 -15.62 -0.87 -8.70
N PRO A 186 -15.70 0.16 -7.83
CA PRO A 186 -14.63 1.12 -7.67
C PRO A 186 -13.29 0.47 -7.31
N MET A 187 -12.20 0.99 -7.87
CA MET A 187 -10.84 0.56 -7.57
C MET A 187 -10.11 1.61 -6.73
N PHE A 188 -9.40 1.15 -5.72
CA PHE A 188 -8.57 1.97 -4.83
C PHE A 188 -7.11 1.51 -4.94
N ASP A 189 -6.31 2.26 -5.66
CA ASP A 189 -4.87 1.99 -5.81
C ASP A 189 -4.11 2.59 -4.63
N THR A 190 -3.55 1.72 -3.80
CA THR A 190 -2.82 2.10 -2.58
C THR A 190 -1.63 3.01 -2.89
N ALA A 191 -0.91 2.76 -3.97
CA ALA A 191 0.26 3.56 -4.35
C ALA A 191 -0.15 4.98 -4.76
N SER A 192 -1.17 5.13 -5.61
CA SER A 192 -1.68 6.44 -6.05
C SER A 192 -2.21 7.26 -4.88
N LEU A 193 -2.97 6.65 -3.97
CA LEU A 193 -3.51 7.32 -2.79
C LEU A 193 -2.38 7.73 -1.82
N HIS A 194 -1.38 6.88 -1.64
CA HIS A 194 -0.20 7.18 -0.82
C HIS A 194 0.60 8.36 -1.39
N ILE A 195 0.87 8.37 -2.70
CA ILE A 195 1.56 9.46 -3.38
C ILE A 195 0.77 10.78 -3.30
N GLN A 196 -0.56 10.74 -3.40
CA GLN A 196 -1.40 11.93 -3.25
C GLN A 196 -1.30 12.50 -1.84
N ALA A 197 -1.35 11.67 -0.81
CA ALA A 197 -1.22 12.09 0.58
C ALA A 197 0.17 12.67 0.89
N LEU A 198 1.23 12.05 0.38
CA LEU A 198 2.60 12.57 0.49
C LEU A 198 2.76 13.89 -0.26
N GLY A 199 2.12 14.03 -1.43
CA GLY A 199 2.09 15.27 -2.18
C GLY A 199 1.37 16.41 -1.45
N ALA A 200 0.29 16.12 -0.72
CA ALA A 200 -0.38 17.07 0.16
C ALA A 200 0.53 17.47 1.33
N PHE A 201 1.16 16.51 2.01
CA PHE A 201 2.12 16.80 3.06
C PHE A 201 3.25 17.77 2.61
N THR A 202 3.74 17.60 1.39
CA THR A 202 4.79 18.49 0.84
C THR A 202 4.33 19.94 0.70
N VAL A 203 3.02 20.18 0.58
CA VAL A 203 2.43 21.53 0.45
C VAL A 203 2.06 22.11 1.81
N ASP A 204 1.41 21.31 2.65
CA ASP A 204 0.72 21.76 3.86
C ASP A 204 1.49 21.39 5.14
N GLY A 205 2.50 20.51 5.07
CA GLY A 205 3.25 20.00 6.22
C GLY A 205 2.44 19.08 7.13
N ILE A 206 1.25 18.65 6.69
CA ILE A 206 0.29 17.88 7.49
C ILE A 206 -0.02 16.56 6.80
N PHE A 207 0.19 15.44 7.50
CA PHE A 207 -0.38 14.17 7.07
C PHE A 207 -1.90 14.13 7.29
N PRO A 208 -2.65 13.42 6.45
CA PRO A 208 -4.03 13.12 6.77
C PRO A 208 -4.07 12.47 8.16
N SER A 209 -4.83 13.07 9.07
CA SER A 209 -4.96 12.59 10.45
C SER A 209 -5.36 11.13 10.47
N ASN A 210 -4.64 10.33 11.25
CA ASN A 210 -5.05 8.98 11.56
C ASN A 210 -6.33 9.08 12.43
N PRO A 211 -7.48 8.54 12.04
CA PRO A 211 -8.73 8.70 12.81
C PRO A 211 -8.64 8.24 14.27
N ILE A 212 -7.59 7.49 14.64
CA ILE A 212 -7.38 7.00 16.01
C ILE A 212 -6.69 8.04 16.90
N ASP A 213 -5.91 8.98 16.34
CA ASP A 213 -5.15 9.96 17.13
C ASP A 213 -6.05 11.07 17.76
N SER A 214 -7.32 11.15 17.33
CA SER A 214 -8.29 12.11 17.88
C SER A 214 -8.90 11.69 19.23
N ASN A 215 -8.62 10.49 19.75
CA ASN A 215 -9.26 9.96 20.97
C ASN A 215 -8.37 9.95 22.21
N THR A 216 -7.10 10.44 22.12
CA THR A 216 -6.19 10.47 23.28
C THR A 216 -6.06 11.84 23.95
N SER A 217 -6.84 12.84 23.55
CA SER A 217 -6.83 14.18 24.18
C SER A 217 -8.13 14.51 24.91
N ASN A 218 -8.56 13.66 25.82
CA ASN A 218 -9.56 14.02 26.84
C ASN A 218 -9.44 13.11 28.06
N THR A 219 -8.39 13.36 28.86
CA THR A 219 -8.38 13.02 30.30
C THR A 219 -7.60 14.13 31.00
N ASP A 220 -8.32 15.17 31.36
CA ASP A 220 -8.06 15.96 32.57
C ASP A 220 -8.96 15.46 33.67
#